data_ba4b1d6c1ae01c684c57f79b64b9b8de
#
_entry.id   ba4b1d6c1ae01c684c57f79b64b9b8de
#
_cell.length_a   1.000
_cell.length_b   1.000
_cell.length_c   1.000
_cell.angle_alpha   90.00
_cell.angle_beta   90.00
_cell.angle_gamma   90.00
#
_symmetry.space_group_name_H-M   'P 1'
#
loop_
_entity.id
_entity.type
_entity.pdbx_description
1 polymer ?
#
loop_
_entity_poly.entity_id
_entity_poly.type
_entity_poly.pdbx_seq_one_letter_code
_entity_poly.pdbx_strand_id
1 'polypeptide(L)'
;MWLWVKGILFTILVPGTVAGFIPYLLTRNRIPDISAGFFHWAGLLIITLGIFIYLWTFLSFLLRGKGTPAIWFTKVISFIIGEEPVKMVVSGLYKYSRNPMYTGVITTVAGQGFFFQYTSLLWYALSLFIIFTFVVILIEEPHLEEKFGDEYKAYKKKTRRWL
;
A
#
# COMPACT_ATOMS: atom_id res chain seq x y z
N MET A 1 -23.03 3.08 3.09
CA MET A 1 -22.49 4.11 3.99
C MET A 1 -21.41 3.54 4.92
N TRP A 2 -21.67 2.47 5.65
CA TRP A 2 -20.76 1.87 6.63
C TRP A 2 -19.42 1.38 6.05
N LEU A 3 -19.39 0.77 4.84
CA LEU A 3 -18.16 0.31 4.19
C LEU A 3 -17.19 1.46 3.86
N TRP A 4 -17.69 2.61 3.42
CA TRP A 4 -16.87 3.79 3.15
C TRP A 4 -16.23 4.34 4.43
N VAL A 5 -16.98 4.39 5.53
CA VAL A 5 -16.46 4.83 6.83
C VAL A 5 -15.33 3.90 7.28
N LYS A 6 -15.54 2.57 7.22
CA LYS A 6 -14.50 1.59 7.56
C LYS A 6 -13.28 1.71 6.64
N GLY A 7 -13.47 1.93 5.34
CA GLY A 7 -12.38 2.15 4.39
C GLY A 7 -11.57 3.41 4.69
N ILE A 8 -12.23 4.51 5.03
CA ILE A 8 -11.55 5.77 5.43
C ILE A 8 -10.77 5.55 6.73
N LEU A 9 -11.37 4.91 7.73
CA LEU A 9 -10.69 4.57 8.99
C LEU A 9 -9.47 3.67 8.74
N PHE A 10 -9.60 2.66 7.90
CA PHE A 10 -8.46 1.84 7.47
C PHE A 10 -7.35 2.68 6.85
N THR A 11 -7.70 3.59 5.92
CA THR A 11 -6.74 4.47 5.23
C THR A 11 -6.00 5.38 6.20
N ILE A 12 -6.70 5.95 7.19
CA ILE A 12 -6.09 6.80 8.22
C ILE A 12 -5.19 5.99 9.14
N LEU A 13 -5.68 4.84 9.63
CA LEU A 13 -4.97 4.05 10.64
C LEU A 13 -3.77 3.31 10.06
N VAL A 14 -3.85 2.72 8.88
CA VAL A 14 -2.77 1.88 8.34
C VAL A 14 -1.88 2.69 7.38
N PRO A 15 -2.31 3.07 6.16
CA PRO A 15 -1.46 3.87 5.28
C PRO A 15 -1.10 5.25 5.85
N GLY A 16 -2.03 5.90 6.58
CA GLY A 16 -1.76 7.17 7.23
C GLY A 16 -0.66 7.08 8.29
N THR A 17 -0.62 6.00 9.05
CA THR A 17 0.49 5.75 9.98
C THR A 17 1.79 5.46 9.22
N VAL A 18 1.76 4.57 8.23
CA VAL A 18 2.95 4.12 7.49
C VAL A 18 3.54 5.23 6.61
N ALA A 19 2.71 5.96 5.86
CA ALA A 19 3.18 6.99 4.93
C ALA A 19 3.05 8.44 5.44
N GLY A 20 2.50 8.64 6.64
CA GLY A 20 2.36 9.97 7.26
C GLY A 20 3.06 10.04 8.62
N PHE A 21 2.53 9.35 9.64
CA PHE A 21 3.00 9.49 11.02
C PHE A 21 4.44 9.00 11.23
N ILE A 22 4.80 7.82 10.71
CA ILE A 22 6.19 7.31 10.84
C ILE A 22 7.20 8.18 10.09
N PRO A 23 6.99 8.60 8.82
CA PRO A 23 7.83 9.58 8.16
C PRO A 23 8.00 10.87 8.96
N TYR A 24 6.92 11.41 9.53
CA TYR A 24 6.99 12.58 10.41
C TYR A 24 7.91 12.33 11.62
N LEU A 25 7.76 11.19 12.31
CA LEU A 25 8.62 10.85 13.46
C LEU A 25 10.11 10.72 13.08
N LEU A 26 10.39 10.17 11.90
CA LEU A 26 11.75 9.97 11.41
C LEU A 26 12.46 11.28 11.04
N THR A 27 11.68 12.34 10.74
CA THR A 27 12.23 13.60 10.21
C THR A 27 12.07 14.80 11.15
N ARG A 28 11.12 14.79 12.11
CA ARG A 28 10.71 15.94 12.94
C ARG A 28 11.85 16.67 13.67
N ASN A 29 12.93 15.95 14.01
CA ASN A 29 14.07 16.50 14.77
C ASN A 29 15.37 16.38 13.97
N ARG A 30 15.31 16.29 12.65
CA ARG A 30 16.47 16.15 11.77
C ARG A 30 16.50 17.27 10.74
N ILE A 31 17.68 17.58 10.27
CA ILE A 31 17.89 18.42 9.10
C ILE A 31 17.99 17.55 7.85
N PRO A 32 17.56 18.01 6.69
CA PRO A 32 17.78 17.31 5.42
C PRO A 32 19.26 16.99 5.21
N ASP A 33 19.55 15.76 4.79
CA ASP A 33 20.89 15.21 4.64
C ASP A 33 21.27 14.88 3.19
N ILE A 34 20.34 15.12 2.25
CA ILE A 34 20.55 15.01 0.80
C ILE A 34 20.44 16.40 0.19
N SER A 35 21.31 16.73 -0.77
CA SER A 35 21.16 17.92 -1.59
C SER A 35 20.84 17.53 -3.03
N ALA A 36 19.56 17.48 -3.35
CA ALA A 36 19.07 17.15 -4.70
C ALA A 36 18.91 18.39 -5.61
N GLY A 37 19.16 19.58 -5.10
CA GLY A 37 18.99 20.83 -5.84
C GLY A 37 17.57 20.92 -6.44
N PHE A 38 17.46 21.36 -7.68
CA PHE A 38 16.16 21.45 -8.39
C PHE A 38 15.45 20.10 -8.54
N PHE A 39 16.17 18.98 -8.57
CA PHE A 39 15.60 17.65 -8.76
C PHE A 39 14.75 17.16 -7.59
N HIS A 40 14.77 17.82 -6.42
CA HIS A 40 13.86 17.44 -5.32
C HIS A 40 12.37 17.57 -5.72
N TRP A 41 12.04 18.44 -6.67
CA TRP A 41 10.67 18.56 -7.20
C TRP A 41 10.17 17.28 -7.89
N ALA A 42 11.08 16.44 -8.41
CA ALA A 42 10.70 15.11 -8.89
C ALA A 42 10.09 14.24 -7.79
N GLY A 43 10.49 14.46 -6.52
CA GLY A 43 9.88 13.81 -5.36
C GLY A 43 8.38 14.09 -5.24
N LEU A 44 7.93 15.32 -5.55
CA LEU A 44 6.52 15.66 -5.53
C LEU A 44 5.72 14.88 -6.60
N LEU A 45 6.28 14.69 -7.79
CA LEU A 45 5.67 13.86 -8.83
C LEU A 45 5.57 12.39 -8.38
N ILE A 46 6.62 11.88 -7.73
CA ILE A 46 6.63 10.51 -7.20
C ILE A 46 5.58 10.35 -6.09
N ILE A 47 5.45 11.32 -5.16
CA ILE A 47 4.40 11.33 -4.13
C ILE A 47 3.02 11.27 -4.78
N THR A 48 2.77 12.16 -5.75
CA THR A 48 1.48 12.25 -6.44
C THR A 48 1.13 10.94 -7.14
N LEU A 49 2.11 10.32 -7.81
CA LEU A 49 1.95 9.01 -8.44
C LEU A 49 1.63 7.92 -7.42
N GLY A 50 2.35 7.88 -6.30
CA GLY A 50 2.12 6.91 -5.23
C GLY A 50 0.71 7.04 -4.63
N ILE A 51 0.27 8.27 -4.32
CA ILE A 51 -1.08 8.54 -3.82
C ILE A 51 -2.12 8.15 -4.86
N PHE A 52 -1.91 8.46 -6.14
CA PHE A 52 -2.82 8.09 -7.22
C PHE A 52 -2.98 6.57 -7.33
N ILE A 53 -1.87 5.81 -7.33
CA ILE A 53 -1.89 4.34 -7.34
C ILE A 53 -2.66 3.82 -6.13
N TYR A 54 -2.40 4.34 -4.93
CA TYR A 54 -3.09 3.95 -3.71
C TYR A 54 -4.61 4.20 -3.82
N LEU A 55 -5.02 5.42 -4.16
CA LEU A 55 -6.44 5.79 -4.24
C LEU A 55 -7.18 4.99 -5.30
N TRP A 56 -6.57 4.77 -6.47
CA TRP A 56 -7.16 3.95 -7.53
C TRP A 56 -7.42 2.52 -7.07
N THR A 57 -6.42 1.92 -6.40
CA THR A 57 -6.56 0.55 -5.89
C THR A 57 -7.54 0.46 -4.74
N PHE A 58 -7.52 1.42 -3.82
CA PHE A 58 -8.48 1.52 -2.72
C PHE A 58 -9.93 1.61 -3.23
N LEU A 59 -10.19 2.49 -4.20
CA LEU A 59 -11.50 2.60 -4.84
C LEU A 59 -11.92 1.29 -5.53
N SER A 60 -10.97 0.60 -6.16
CA SER A 60 -11.23 -0.70 -6.80
C SER A 60 -11.68 -1.76 -5.77
N PHE A 61 -11.09 -1.76 -4.57
CA PHE A 61 -11.54 -2.62 -3.48
C PHE A 61 -12.93 -2.28 -2.98
N LEU A 62 -13.21 -1.02 -2.71
CA LEU A 62 -14.52 -0.58 -2.20
C LEU A 62 -15.65 -0.85 -3.20
N LEU A 63 -15.41 -0.55 -4.49
CA LEU A 63 -16.46 -0.64 -5.51
C LEU A 63 -16.66 -2.07 -6.04
N ARG A 64 -15.60 -2.87 -6.14
CA ARG A 64 -15.63 -4.19 -6.79
C ARG A 64 -15.46 -5.34 -5.81
N GLY A 65 -14.59 -5.19 -4.81
CA GLY A 65 -14.35 -6.20 -3.77
C GLY A 65 -15.45 -6.28 -2.73
N LYS A 66 -16.23 -5.21 -2.58
CA LYS A 66 -17.26 -5.06 -1.51
C LYS A 66 -16.68 -5.33 -0.12
N GLY A 67 -15.40 -5.03 0.08
CA GLY A 67 -14.66 -5.19 1.32
C GLY A 67 -13.58 -4.13 1.47
N THR A 68 -12.86 -4.16 2.56
CA THR A 68 -11.67 -3.35 2.77
C THR A 68 -10.41 -4.15 2.44
N PRO A 69 -9.28 -3.51 2.10
CA PRO A 69 -8.03 -4.22 1.78
C PRO A 69 -7.35 -4.84 3.00
N ALA A 70 -8.01 -4.90 4.13
CA ALA A 70 -7.53 -5.54 5.35
C ALA A 70 -7.64 -7.08 5.22
N ILE A 71 -6.61 -7.74 4.66
CA ILE A 71 -6.70 -9.16 4.31
C ILE A 71 -6.49 -10.07 5.53
N TRP A 72 -5.57 -9.76 6.42
CA TRP A 72 -5.21 -10.70 7.50
C TRP A 72 -5.34 -10.15 8.92
N PHE A 73 -5.40 -8.84 9.11
CA PHE A 73 -5.68 -8.22 10.41
C PHE A 73 -7.14 -8.38 10.86
N THR A 74 -8.01 -8.89 9.99
CA THR A 74 -9.45 -8.73 10.10
C THR A 74 -10.09 -9.52 11.23
N LYS A 75 -9.57 -10.66 11.61
CA LYS A 75 -10.19 -11.47 12.69
C LYS A 75 -10.22 -10.75 14.04
N VAL A 76 -9.22 -9.89 14.31
CA VAL A 76 -9.07 -9.19 15.60
C VAL A 76 -9.69 -7.79 15.56
N ILE A 77 -9.65 -7.09 14.41
CA ILE A 77 -10.01 -5.66 14.31
C ILE A 77 -11.07 -5.42 13.21
N SER A 78 -11.69 -6.48 12.70
CA SER A 78 -12.72 -6.39 11.61
C SER A 78 -13.86 -5.43 11.94
N PHE A 79 -14.21 -5.29 13.20
CA PHE A 79 -15.23 -4.36 13.64
C PHE A 79 -14.90 -2.91 13.28
N ILE A 80 -13.60 -2.52 13.34
CA ILE A 80 -13.12 -1.15 13.12
C ILE A 80 -12.71 -0.93 11.66
N ILE A 81 -11.91 -1.84 11.08
CA ILE A 81 -11.24 -1.60 9.79
C ILE A 81 -11.89 -2.32 8.60
N GLY A 82 -12.93 -3.11 8.85
CA GLY A 82 -13.73 -3.74 7.81
C GLY A 82 -13.41 -5.22 7.58
N GLU A 83 -14.19 -5.82 6.68
CA GLU A 83 -14.13 -7.24 6.34
C GLU A 83 -13.36 -7.46 5.05
N GLU A 84 -12.72 -8.61 4.93
CA GLU A 84 -12.08 -9.04 3.69
C GLU A 84 -13.03 -9.01 2.50
N PRO A 85 -12.54 -8.72 1.28
CA PRO A 85 -13.36 -8.76 0.09
C PRO A 85 -13.93 -10.16 -0.13
N VAL A 86 -15.23 -10.21 -0.42
CA VAL A 86 -15.95 -11.46 -0.72
C VAL A 86 -15.54 -12.00 -2.10
N LYS A 87 -15.12 -11.13 -3.01
CA LYS A 87 -14.70 -11.47 -4.37
C LYS A 87 -13.28 -11.00 -4.62
N MET A 88 -12.52 -11.81 -5.34
CA MET A 88 -11.18 -11.44 -5.77
C MET A 88 -11.22 -10.23 -6.72
N VAL A 89 -10.40 -9.22 -6.43
CA VAL A 89 -10.27 -8.03 -7.27
C VAL A 89 -9.11 -8.23 -8.23
N VAL A 90 -9.43 -8.51 -9.50
CA VAL A 90 -8.47 -8.77 -10.58
C VAL A 90 -8.51 -7.72 -11.70
N SER A 91 -9.09 -6.56 -11.42
CA SER A 91 -9.34 -5.51 -12.42
C SER A 91 -8.59 -4.23 -12.10
N GLY A 92 -8.50 -3.30 -13.07
CA GLY A 92 -7.73 -2.07 -12.91
C GLY A 92 -6.23 -2.37 -12.81
N LEU A 93 -5.53 -1.78 -11.86
CA LEU A 93 -4.09 -2.01 -11.64
C LEU A 93 -3.79 -3.45 -11.19
N TYR A 94 -4.76 -4.18 -10.63
CA TYR A 94 -4.63 -5.59 -10.29
C TYR A 94 -4.48 -6.52 -11.51
N LYS A 95 -4.67 -6.04 -12.74
CA LYS A 95 -4.31 -6.79 -13.95
C LYS A 95 -2.80 -6.87 -14.17
N TYR A 96 -2.06 -5.89 -13.68
CA TYR A 96 -0.61 -5.74 -13.93
C TYR A 96 0.23 -6.14 -12.73
N SER A 97 -0.28 -5.89 -11.52
CA SER A 97 0.37 -6.25 -10.26
C SER A 97 -0.65 -6.83 -9.29
N ARG A 98 -0.20 -7.78 -8.46
CA ARG A 98 -1.03 -8.34 -7.39
C ARG A 98 -1.08 -7.45 -6.15
N ASN A 99 -0.09 -6.55 -5.99
CA ASN A 99 0.08 -5.71 -4.81
C ASN A 99 0.22 -4.21 -5.13
N PRO A 100 -0.64 -3.63 -5.98
CA PRO A 100 -0.48 -2.24 -6.40
C PRO A 100 -0.70 -1.25 -5.25
N MET A 101 -1.48 -1.60 -4.22
CA MET A 101 -1.71 -0.76 -3.05
C MET A 101 -0.43 -0.55 -2.25
N TYR A 102 0.32 -1.62 -1.96
CA TYR A 102 1.62 -1.52 -1.30
C TYR A 102 2.63 -0.73 -2.14
N THR A 103 2.64 -0.95 -3.46
CA THR A 103 3.46 -0.13 -4.38
C THR A 103 3.14 1.35 -4.23
N GLY A 104 1.86 1.74 -4.17
CA GLY A 104 1.44 3.13 -3.95
C GLY A 104 1.99 3.72 -2.65
N VAL A 105 1.90 2.98 -1.54
CA VAL A 105 2.42 3.41 -0.24
C VAL A 105 3.95 3.57 -0.27
N ILE A 106 4.68 2.57 -0.78
CA ILE A 106 6.15 2.60 -0.87
C ILE A 106 6.62 3.76 -1.75
N THR A 107 5.98 3.94 -2.91
CA THR A 107 6.28 5.03 -3.85
C THR A 107 6.04 6.39 -3.20
N THR A 108 4.97 6.55 -2.43
CA THR A 108 4.70 7.79 -1.67
C THR A 108 5.81 8.10 -0.69
N VAL A 109 6.25 7.12 0.10
CA VAL A 109 7.33 7.30 1.08
C VAL A 109 8.67 7.58 0.40
N ALA A 110 8.99 6.87 -0.69
CA ALA A 110 10.19 7.14 -1.47
C ALA A 110 10.19 8.57 -2.04
N GLY A 111 9.05 9.01 -2.59
CA GLY A 111 8.87 10.38 -3.07
C GLY A 111 9.07 11.43 -1.96
N GLN A 112 8.60 11.16 -0.74
CA GLN A 112 8.85 12.01 0.43
C GLN A 112 10.35 12.10 0.73
N GLY A 113 11.11 10.99 0.64
CA GLY A 113 12.55 10.97 0.84
C GLY A 113 13.28 11.91 -0.14
N PHE A 114 12.88 11.89 -1.41
CA PHE A 114 13.40 12.81 -2.42
C PHE A 114 12.96 14.26 -2.21
N PHE A 115 11.67 14.49 -1.96
CA PHE A 115 11.11 15.84 -1.85
C PHE A 115 11.61 16.58 -0.60
N PHE A 116 11.57 15.90 0.54
CA PHE A 116 12.05 16.48 1.80
C PHE A 116 13.55 16.31 2.02
N GLN A 117 14.24 15.59 1.12
CA GLN A 117 15.69 15.41 1.11
C GLN A 117 16.21 14.68 2.35
N TYR A 118 15.55 13.58 2.75
CA TYR A 118 15.95 12.73 3.86
C TYR A 118 16.31 11.30 3.41
N THR A 119 17.58 10.92 3.58
CA THR A 119 18.04 9.53 3.35
C THR A 119 17.30 8.51 4.24
N SER A 120 16.97 8.91 5.45
CA SER A 120 16.20 8.05 6.37
C SER A 120 14.86 7.58 5.80
N LEU A 121 14.17 8.41 5.03
CA LEU A 121 12.92 8.04 4.37
C LEU A 121 13.13 7.09 3.19
N LEU A 122 14.26 7.20 2.48
CA LEU A 122 14.61 6.26 1.40
C LEU A 122 14.92 4.87 1.98
N TRP A 123 15.68 4.79 3.07
CA TRP A 123 15.91 3.54 3.79
C TRP A 123 14.62 2.95 4.37
N TYR A 124 13.73 3.81 4.87
CA TYR A 124 12.43 3.37 5.34
C TYR A 124 11.57 2.81 4.19
N ALA A 125 11.53 3.45 3.03
CA ALA A 125 10.82 2.94 1.84
C ALA A 125 11.37 1.58 1.40
N LEU A 126 12.71 1.39 1.41
CA LEU A 126 13.34 0.12 1.12
C LEU A 126 12.97 -0.95 2.16
N SER A 127 12.96 -0.59 3.44
CA SER A 127 12.54 -1.49 4.51
C SER A 127 11.09 -1.91 4.37
N LEU A 128 10.19 -0.98 4.01
CA LEU A 128 8.79 -1.30 3.71
C LEU A 128 8.67 -2.27 2.53
N PHE A 129 9.42 -2.07 1.46
CA PHE A 129 9.41 -2.99 0.32
C PHE A 129 9.81 -4.41 0.73
N ILE A 130 10.87 -4.54 1.54
CA ILE A 130 11.35 -5.83 2.04
C ILE A 130 10.28 -6.47 2.95
N ILE A 131 9.78 -5.73 3.94
CA ILE A 131 8.77 -6.21 4.90
C ILE A 131 7.50 -6.64 4.16
N PHE A 132 6.96 -5.80 3.27
CA PHE A 132 5.76 -6.14 2.52
C PHE A 132 5.98 -7.31 1.57
N THR A 133 7.19 -7.48 1.02
CA THR A 133 7.51 -8.67 0.23
C THR A 133 7.40 -9.96 1.07
N PHE A 134 7.93 -9.96 2.29
CA PHE A 134 7.79 -11.10 3.18
C PHE A 134 6.35 -11.32 3.62
N VAL A 135 5.62 -10.28 3.98
CA VAL A 135 4.19 -10.37 4.35
C VAL A 135 3.37 -10.97 3.20
N VAL A 136 3.58 -10.49 1.99
CA VAL A 136 2.86 -11.00 0.81
C VAL A 136 3.19 -12.48 0.57
N ILE A 137 4.47 -12.86 0.60
CA ILE A 137 4.89 -14.24 0.28
C ILE A 137 4.46 -15.23 1.37
N LEU A 138 4.62 -14.86 2.64
CA LEU A 138 4.47 -15.79 3.76
C LEU A 138 3.05 -15.80 4.33
N ILE A 139 2.29 -14.74 4.15
CA ILE A 139 0.97 -14.59 4.80
C ILE A 139 -0.13 -14.41 3.76
N GLU A 140 -0.03 -13.40 2.88
CA GLU A 140 -1.15 -13.06 2.00
C GLU A 140 -1.36 -14.05 0.85
N GLU A 141 -0.30 -14.43 0.14
CA GLU A 141 -0.42 -15.39 -0.97
C GLU A 141 -0.94 -16.76 -0.51
N PRO A 142 -0.46 -17.37 0.60
CA PRO A 142 -1.02 -18.61 1.12
C PRO A 142 -2.49 -18.47 1.54
N HIS A 143 -2.83 -17.38 2.23
CA HIS A 143 -4.22 -17.12 2.64
C HIS A 143 -5.17 -16.96 1.45
N LEU A 144 -4.73 -16.24 0.40
CA LEU A 144 -5.53 -16.07 -0.82
C LEU A 144 -5.64 -17.38 -1.62
N GLU A 145 -4.61 -18.22 -1.61
CA GLU A 145 -4.66 -19.56 -2.22
C GLU A 145 -5.64 -20.48 -1.48
N GLU A 146 -5.67 -20.44 -0.15
CA GLU A 146 -6.64 -21.18 0.65
C GLU A 146 -8.08 -20.71 0.39
N LYS A 147 -8.28 -19.37 0.32
CA LYS A 147 -9.60 -18.76 0.18
C LYS A 147 -10.20 -18.88 -1.22
N PHE A 148 -9.40 -18.70 -2.27
CA PHE A 148 -9.86 -18.63 -3.67
C PHE A 148 -9.38 -19.80 -4.54
N GLY A 149 -8.56 -20.70 -4.01
CA GLY A 149 -8.15 -21.93 -4.67
C GLY A 149 -7.52 -21.73 -6.05
N ASP A 150 -8.03 -22.47 -7.04
CA ASP A 150 -7.49 -22.47 -8.39
C ASP A 150 -7.68 -21.15 -9.14
N GLU A 151 -8.69 -20.33 -8.76
CA GLU A 151 -8.88 -18.99 -9.31
C GLU A 151 -7.68 -18.10 -8.98
N TYR A 152 -7.20 -18.11 -7.74
CA TYR A 152 -6.01 -17.35 -7.35
C TYR A 152 -4.72 -17.89 -7.99
N LYS A 153 -4.57 -19.22 -8.08
CA LYS A 153 -3.42 -19.84 -8.76
C LYS A 153 -3.33 -19.44 -10.24
N ALA A 154 -4.47 -19.40 -10.94
CA ALA A 154 -4.53 -18.95 -12.33
C ALA A 154 -4.17 -17.45 -12.47
N TYR A 155 -4.66 -16.62 -11.54
CA TYR A 155 -4.31 -15.20 -11.46
C TYR A 155 -2.82 -14.98 -11.19
N LYS A 156 -2.25 -15.74 -10.24
CA LYS A 156 -0.82 -15.69 -9.86
C LYS A 156 0.12 -16.00 -11.03
N LYS A 157 -0.28 -16.91 -11.93
CA LYS A 157 0.48 -17.24 -13.16
C LYS A 157 0.50 -16.12 -14.20
N LYS A 158 -0.56 -15.31 -14.25
CA LYS A 158 -0.74 -14.25 -15.27
C LYS A 158 -0.28 -12.86 -14.82
N THR A 159 -0.19 -12.63 -13.52
CA THR A 159 0.01 -11.28 -12.96
C THR A 159 1.26 -11.24 -12.09
N ARG A 160 2.09 -10.21 -12.27
CA ARG A 160 3.31 -10.01 -11.48
C ARG A 160 2.97 -9.67 -10.03
N ARG A 161 3.93 -9.93 -9.11
CA ARG A 161 3.76 -9.57 -7.69
C ARG A 161 3.83 -8.06 -7.50
N TRP A 162 4.77 -7.40 -8.14
CA TRP A 162 4.99 -5.95 -8.07
C TRP A 162 4.76 -5.27 -9.43
N LEU A 163 4.48 -3.96 -9.41
CA LEU A 163 4.39 -3.12 -10.61
C LEU A 163 5.76 -2.92 -11.26
#